data_1bd7593f49a2930ce31419c68de65d82
#
_entry.id   1bd7593f49a2930ce31419c68de65d82
#
_cell.length_a   1.000
_cell.length_b   1.000
_cell.length_c   1.000
_cell.angle_alpha   90.00
_cell.angle_beta   90.00
_cell.angle_gamma   90.00
#
_symmetry.space_group_name_H-M   'P 1'
#
loop_
_entity.id
_entity.type
_entity.pdbx_description
1 polymer ?
#
loop_
_entity_poly.entity_id
_entity_poly.type
_entity_poly.pdbx_seq_one_letter_code
_entity_poly.pdbx_strand_id
1 'polypeptide(L)'
;MKSPALSLLALVLMPLCVFAQTPKAELISPQVKAAVEKAVKWLVAQQRPAGLIVDEKSNNTPKRGDLPSHSAAMTSLALMGLASVGHMPSDPTPEGKAAAKALRYIVEGIEPDENGYLGRSDRSRMYGHGIISLTLAEMIGHAPDDATDKRMRGMLDGAIKLILRSQQVSKSEANSGGWRYEPQSSDSDISVSVWQLMSLRAAKNAGFDVPKDAIDNAVAYIKRSYQVERDANGNPKSDKAAFSYEPYGGRKTFSTTAAGLLSLQVCGLYDAPEVVGSANWLLKSPPEINEPWFFYGCYYYAQGMYQRGGDHAATARQRTEQILVGAQSAEGNWFPRNGNEKSAGSVYATSLALLSLSIHHHFLPIYQK
;
A
#
# COMPACT_ATOMS: atom_id res chain seq x y z
N MET A 1 10.68 74.63 36.79
CA MET A 1 11.40 73.95 35.69
C MET A 1 10.70 72.60 35.46
N LYS A 2 9.95 72.50 34.37
CA LYS A 2 9.18 71.33 34.05
C LYS A 2 9.99 70.48 33.02
N SER A 3 10.24 69.20 33.30
CA SER A 3 10.92 68.24 32.44
C SER A 3 9.90 67.60 31.48
N PRO A 4 10.19 67.45 30.20
CA PRO A 4 9.26 66.79 29.27
C PRO A 4 9.44 65.28 29.29
N ALA A 5 8.31 64.57 29.38
CA ALA A 5 8.23 63.09 29.24
C ALA A 5 8.40 62.69 27.77
N LEU A 6 9.39 61.83 27.48
CA LEU A 6 9.56 61.17 26.19
C LEU A 6 8.61 59.95 26.11
N SER A 7 7.63 60.01 25.21
CA SER A 7 6.78 58.86 24.87
C SER A 7 7.51 57.98 23.87
N LEU A 8 7.84 56.75 24.28
CA LEU A 8 8.39 55.68 23.41
C LEU A 8 7.23 55.03 22.66
N LEU A 9 7.17 55.24 21.36
CA LEU A 9 6.23 54.56 20.47
C LEU A 9 6.80 53.17 20.16
N ALA A 10 6.21 52.10 20.74
CA ALA A 10 6.56 50.75 20.43
C ALA A 10 5.90 50.31 19.09
N LEU A 11 6.72 50.15 18.08
CA LEU A 11 6.30 49.59 16.78
C LEU A 11 6.12 48.09 16.95
N VAL A 12 4.87 47.62 16.98
CA VAL A 12 4.53 46.18 16.97
C VAL A 12 4.67 45.70 15.54
N LEU A 13 5.76 44.98 15.24
CA LEU A 13 5.93 44.20 14.02
C LEU A 13 5.03 42.95 14.11
N MET A 14 3.86 42.99 13.45
CA MET A 14 3.08 41.77 13.22
C MET A 14 3.84 40.88 12.21
N PRO A 15 4.02 39.59 12.52
CA PRO A 15 4.55 38.66 11.53
C PRO A 15 3.52 38.51 10.39
N LEU A 16 3.96 38.76 9.15
CA LEU A 16 3.21 38.38 7.96
C LEU A 16 3.05 36.83 7.98
N CYS A 17 1.86 36.37 8.35
CA CYS A 17 1.47 35.00 8.05
C CYS A 17 1.43 34.85 6.53
N VAL A 18 2.46 34.23 5.96
CA VAL A 18 2.42 33.69 4.61
C VAL A 18 1.38 32.60 4.63
N PHE A 19 0.17 32.92 4.18
CA PHE A 19 -0.83 31.89 3.89
C PHE A 19 -0.23 30.99 2.81
N ALA A 20 0.21 29.78 3.19
CA ALA A 20 0.48 28.72 2.26
C ALA A 20 -0.79 28.57 1.39
N GLN A 21 -0.66 28.83 0.11
CA GLN A 21 -1.75 28.59 -0.83
C GLN A 21 -2.12 27.11 -0.71
N THR A 22 -3.32 26.83 -0.24
CA THR A 22 -3.92 25.50 -0.33
C THR A 22 -3.77 25.02 -1.78
N PRO A 23 -3.18 23.85 -2.03
CA PRO A 23 -3.06 23.34 -3.37
C PRO A 23 -4.47 23.35 -3.98
N LYS A 24 -4.65 24.00 -5.15
CA LYS A 24 -5.87 23.88 -5.92
C LYS A 24 -6.14 22.37 -6.05
N ALA A 25 -7.29 21.89 -5.57
CA ALA A 25 -7.70 20.52 -5.77
C ALA A 25 -7.63 20.25 -7.29
N GLU A 26 -6.65 19.47 -7.70
CA GLU A 26 -6.47 19.15 -9.12
C GLU A 26 -7.66 18.31 -9.55
N LEU A 27 -8.45 18.83 -10.45
CA LEU A 27 -9.64 18.15 -10.98
C LEU A 27 -9.22 16.84 -11.66
N ILE A 28 -9.82 15.75 -11.23
CA ILE A 28 -9.67 14.43 -11.86
C ILE A 28 -10.16 14.54 -13.30
N SER A 29 -9.37 14.08 -14.27
CA SER A 29 -9.77 14.15 -15.68
C SER A 29 -11.04 13.31 -15.93
N PRO A 30 -11.92 13.73 -16.85
CA PRO A 30 -13.12 12.95 -17.19
C PRO A 30 -12.78 11.51 -17.63
N GLN A 31 -11.64 11.32 -18.29
CA GLN A 31 -11.17 10.02 -18.75
C GLN A 31 -10.80 9.11 -17.57
N VAL A 32 -10.07 9.63 -16.58
CA VAL A 32 -9.73 8.88 -15.35
C VAL A 32 -10.99 8.55 -14.56
N LYS A 33 -11.92 9.51 -14.40
CA LYS A 33 -13.20 9.27 -13.74
C LYS A 33 -13.98 8.15 -14.41
N ALA A 34 -14.11 8.18 -15.73
CA ALA A 34 -14.79 7.14 -16.49
C ALA A 34 -14.11 5.77 -16.36
N ALA A 35 -12.76 5.74 -16.34
CA ALA A 35 -11.99 4.51 -16.15
C ALA A 35 -12.21 3.91 -14.75
N VAL A 36 -12.19 4.73 -13.71
CA VAL A 36 -12.48 4.31 -12.33
C VAL A 36 -13.90 3.76 -12.21
N GLU A 37 -14.92 4.46 -12.74
CA GLU A 37 -16.31 4.01 -12.69
C GLU A 37 -16.52 2.66 -13.40
N LYS A 38 -15.89 2.43 -14.56
CA LYS A 38 -15.92 1.14 -15.24
C LYS A 38 -15.25 0.03 -14.43
N ALA A 39 -14.10 0.31 -13.84
CA ALA A 39 -13.36 -0.64 -13.03
C ALA A 39 -14.11 -1.05 -11.76
N VAL A 40 -14.73 -0.10 -11.08
CA VAL A 40 -15.60 -0.36 -9.92
C VAL A 40 -16.76 -1.28 -10.31
N LYS A 41 -17.48 -0.97 -11.39
CA LYS A 41 -18.57 -1.79 -11.89
C LYS A 41 -18.10 -3.21 -12.24
N TRP A 42 -16.94 -3.32 -12.89
CA TRP A 42 -16.38 -4.60 -13.25
C TRP A 42 -16.01 -5.43 -11.99
N LEU A 43 -15.31 -4.85 -10.99
CA LEU A 43 -14.97 -5.55 -9.74
C LEU A 43 -16.21 -6.02 -8.99
N VAL A 44 -17.23 -5.17 -8.86
CA VAL A 44 -18.49 -5.54 -8.21
C VAL A 44 -19.17 -6.69 -8.94
N ALA A 45 -19.11 -6.73 -10.29
CA ALA A 45 -19.66 -7.83 -11.09
C ALA A 45 -18.91 -9.16 -10.91
N GLN A 46 -17.63 -9.15 -10.45
CA GLN A 46 -16.89 -10.38 -10.12
C GLN A 46 -17.28 -10.96 -8.74
N GLN A 47 -18.08 -10.23 -7.95
CA GLN A 47 -18.43 -10.68 -6.61
C GLN A 47 -19.37 -11.89 -6.63
N ARG A 48 -18.93 -12.96 -5.99
CA ARG A 48 -19.75 -14.19 -5.82
C ARG A 48 -20.77 -14.05 -4.68
N PRO A 49 -21.80 -14.90 -4.62
CA PRO A 49 -22.82 -14.85 -3.58
C PRO A 49 -22.29 -14.83 -2.14
N ALA A 50 -21.20 -15.54 -1.87
CA ALA A 50 -20.53 -15.56 -0.56
C ALA A 50 -19.75 -14.29 -0.22
N GLY A 51 -19.59 -13.35 -1.17
CA GLY A 51 -18.88 -12.07 -0.95
C GLY A 51 -17.46 -12.01 -1.49
N LEU A 52 -16.83 -13.13 -1.83
CA LEU A 52 -15.48 -13.12 -2.40
C LEU A 52 -15.48 -12.49 -3.80
N ILE A 53 -14.41 -11.78 -4.11
CA ILE A 53 -14.15 -11.15 -5.41
C ILE A 53 -12.89 -11.81 -6.00
N VAL A 54 -13.08 -12.65 -7.02
CA VAL A 54 -12.02 -13.44 -7.65
C VAL A 54 -12.31 -13.65 -9.12
N ASP A 55 -11.28 -13.85 -9.92
CA ASP A 55 -11.43 -14.23 -11.33
C ASP A 55 -12.13 -15.59 -11.47
N GLU A 56 -13.11 -15.68 -12.36
CA GLU A 56 -13.77 -16.97 -12.67
C GLU A 56 -12.82 -18.01 -13.26
N LYS A 57 -11.79 -17.55 -13.96
CA LYS A 57 -10.82 -18.38 -14.68
C LYS A 57 -9.61 -18.78 -13.85
N SER A 58 -9.58 -18.49 -12.55
CA SER A 58 -8.49 -19.03 -11.72
C SER A 58 -8.60 -20.55 -11.71
N ASN A 59 -7.70 -21.21 -12.44
CA ASN A 59 -7.70 -22.65 -12.74
C ASN A 59 -7.51 -23.59 -11.53
N ASN A 60 -7.62 -23.09 -10.33
CA ASN A 60 -7.58 -23.88 -9.12
C ASN A 60 -9.00 -24.12 -8.60
N THR A 61 -9.65 -25.13 -9.18
CA THR A 61 -10.88 -25.68 -8.58
C THR A 61 -10.52 -26.19 -7.19
N PRO A 62 -11.01 -25.59 -6.11
CA PRO A 62 -10.70 -26.06 -4.77
C PRO A 62 -11.27 -27.47 -4.59
N LYS A 63 -10.55 -28.31 -3.86
CA LYS A 63 -11.14 -29.52 -3.33
C LYS A 63 -12.34 -29.12 -2.45
N ARG A 64 -13.36 -29.97 -2.41
CA ARG A 64 -14.56 -29.68 -1.60
C ARG A 64 -14.17 -29.32 -0.17
N GLY A 65 -14.45 -28.08 0.23
CA GLY A 65 -14.10 -27.53 1.54
C GLY A 65 -12.90 -26.57 1.59
N ASP A 66 -12.07 -26.48 0.52
CA ASP A 66 -10.97 -25.52 0.46
C ASP A 66 -11.43 -24.19 -0.16
N LEU A 67 -10.88 -23.09 0.35
CA LEU A 67 -11.02 -21.79 -0.30
C LEU A 67 -10.28 -21.79 -1.66
N PRO A 68 -10.80 -21.06 -2.67
CA PRO A 68 -10.02 -20.83 -3.89
C PRO A 68 -8.66 -20.22 -3.55
N SER A 69 -7.62 -20.66 -4.25
CA SER A 69 -6.26 -20.16 -4.00
C SER A 69 -6.21 -18.63 -4.07
N HIS A 70 -5.63 -18.01 -3.04
CA HIS A 70 -5.48 -16.56 -2.88
C HIS A 70 -6.80 -15.76 -2.79
N SER A 71 -7.94 -16.42 -2.58
CA SER A 71 -9.26 -15.77 -2.64
C SER A 71 -9.44 -14.67 -1.58
N ALA A 72 -8.91 -14.89 -0.39
CA ALA A 72 -8.95 -13.90 0.68
C ALA A 72 -8.07 -12.69 0.39
N ALA A 73 -6.84 -12.94 -0.07
CA ALA A 73 -5.91 -11.89 -0.46
C ALA A 73 -6.44 -11.05 -1.65
N MET A 74 -7.02 -11.71 -2.68
CA MET A 74 -7.60 -11.02 -3.84
C MET A 74 -8.84 -10.22 -3.46
N THR A 75 -9.72 -10.78 -2.63
CA THR A 75 -10.90 -10.06 -2.12
C THR A 75 -10.48 -8.84 -1.27
N SER A 76 -9.41 -8.98 -0.49
CA SER A 76 -8.85 -7.87 0.30
C SER A 76 -8.30 -6.75 -0.59
N LEU A 77 -7.55 -7.07 -1.64
CA LEU A 77 -7.10 -6.08 -2.62
C LEU A 77 -8.28 -5.40 -3.33
N ALA A 78 -9.32 -6.16 -3.71
CA ALA A 78 -10.51 -5.61 -4.36
C ALA A 78 -11.26 -4.66 -3.41
N LEU A 79 -11.40 -5.02 -2.13
CA LEU A 79 -12.00 -4.17 -1.11
C LEU A 79 -11.20 -2.88 -0.92
N MET A 80 -9.86 -2.95 -0.83
CA MET A 80 -9.02 -1.77 -0.76
C MET A 80 -9.15 -0.89 -2.02
N GLY A 81 -9.23 -1.51 -3.21
CA GLY A 81 -9.47 -0.81 -4.47
C GLY A 81 -10.80 -0.04 -4.47
N LEU A 82 -11.89 -0.66 -4.03
CA LEU A 82 -13.20 0.00 -3.88
C LEU A 82 -13.16 1.12 -2.84
N ALA A 83 -12.58 0.86 -1.68
CA ALA A 83 -12.47 1.85 -0.60
C ALA A 83 -11.60 3.05 -1.01
N SER A 84 -10.53 2.83 -1.76
CA SER A 84 -9.62 3.90 -2.22
C SER A 84 -10.29 4.94 -3.11
N VAL A 85 -11.41 4.61 -3.73
CA VAL A 85 -12.21 5.50 -4.57
C VAL A 85 -13.56 5.87 -3.93
N GLY A 86 -13.69 5.63 -2.62
CA GLY A 86 -14.80 6.14 -1.80
C GLY A 86 -15.98 5.19 -1.61
N HIS A 87 -15.83 3.89 -1.89
CA HIS A 87 -16.88 2.91 -1.64
C HIS A 87 -16.56 2.10 -0.37
N MET A 88 -16.92 2.64 0.79
CA MET A 88 -16.65 2.04 2.09
C MET A 88 -17.71 0.98 2.46
N PRO A 89 -17.37 -0.04 3.27
CA PRO A 89 -18.34 -1.04 3.75
C PRO A 89 -19.52 -0.47 4.56
N SER A 90 -19.38 0.71 5.12
CA SER A 90 -20.42 1.43 5.84
C SER A 90 -21.41 2.18 4.94
N ASP A 91 -21.13 2.31 3.63
CA ASP A 91 -21.94 3.11 2.73
C ASP A 91 -23.22 2.37 2.29
N PRO A 92 -24.37 3.05 2.20
CA PRO A 92 -25.64 2.43 1.78
C PRO A 92 -25.75 2.18 0.26
N THR A 93 -24.75 2.60 -0.52
CA THR A 93 -24.70 2.46 -1.99
C THR A 93 -24.59 0.99 -2.42
N PRO A 94 -24.91 0.64 -3.68
CA PRO A 94 -24.69 -0.72 -4.19
C PRO A 94 -23.24 -1.17 -4.07
N GLU A 95 -22.28 -0.29 -4.37
CA GLU A 95 -20.84 -0.52 -4.29
C GLU A 95 -20.38 -0.68 -2.83
N GLY A 96 -20.90 0.15 -1.91
CA GLY A 96 -20.64 0.03 -0.48
C GLY A 96 -21.20 -1.28 0.10
N LYS A 97 -22.38 -1.71 -0.33
CA LYS A 97 -22.94 -3.04 0.02
C LYS A 97 -22.08 -4.17 -0.51
N ALA A 98 -21.49 -4.04 -1.70
CA ALA A 98 -20.53 -5.01 -2.22
C ALA A 98 -19.25 -5.02 -1.39
N ALA A 99 -18.72 -3.86 -1.00
CA ALA A 99 -17.59 -3.72 -0.09
C ALA A 99 -17.88 -4.36 1.28
N ALA A 100 -19.08 -4.12 1.86
CA ALA A 100 -19.51 -4.75 3.10
C ALA A 100 -19.55 -6.29 3.01
N LYS A 101 -20.04 -6.80 1.89
CA LYS A 101 -20.11 -8.24 1.63
C LYS A 101 -18.70 -8.86 1.45
N ALA A 102 -17.79 -8.14 0.81
CA ALA A 102 -16.39 -8.53 0.71
C ALA A 102 -15.71 -8.55 2.10
N LEU A 103 -15.94 -7.53 2.92
CA LEU A 103 -15.41 -7.47 4.29
C LEU A 103 -15.94 -8.63 5.14
N ARG A 104 -17.25 -8.92 5.10
CA ARG A 104 -17.81 -10.07 5.80
C ARG A 104 -17.19 -11.38 5.34
N TYR A 105 -16.99 -11.58 4.04
CA TYR A 105 -16.30 -12.76 3.55
C TYR A 105 -14.89 -12.89 4.14
N ILE A 106 -14.13 -11.81 4.22
CA ILE A 106 -12.79 -11.82 4.84
C ILE A 106 -12.89 -12.19 6.33
N VAL A 107 -13.82 -11.58 7.04
CA VAL A 107 -13.93 -11.70 8.50
C VAL A 107 -14.56 -13.04 8.93
N GLU A 108 -15.51 -13.56 8.17
CA GLU A 108 -16.30 -14.77 8.52
C GLU A 108 -15.84 -16.01 7.76
N GLY A 109 -15.35 -15.84 6.53
CA GLY A 109 -14.93 -16.92 5.64
C GLY A 109 -13.48 -17.38 5.82
N ILE A 110 -12.66 -16.58 6.55
CA ILE A 110 -11.28 -16.94 6.88
C ILE A 110 -11.22 -17.37 8.34
N GLU A 111 -10.73 -18.57 8.59
CA GLU A 111 -10.35 -18.99 9.93
C GLU A 111 -8.84 -18.87 10.08
N PRO A 112 -8.35 -17.92 10.92
CA PRO A 112 -6.95 -17.88 11.29
C PRO A 112 -6.56 -19.21 11.95
N ASP A 113 -5.34 -19.68 11.75
CA ASP A 113 -4.84 -20.78 12.57
C ASP A 113 -4.64 -20.32 14.04
N GLU A 114 -4.26 -21.25 14.91
CA GLU A 114 -4.01 -21.00 16.34
C GLU A 114 -3.00 -19.87 16.60
N ASN A 115 -2.18 -19.55 15.61
CA ASN A 115 -1.18 -18.48 15.65
C ASN A 115 -1.67 -17.16 15.06
N GLY A 116 -2.88 -17.09 14.51
CA GLY A 116 -3.41 -15.90 13.85
C GLY A 116 -2.99 -15.77 12.39
N TYR A 117 -2.55 -16.85 11.73
CA TYR A 117 -2.03 -16.84 10.36
C TYR A 117 -3.18 -16.83 9.32
N LEU A 118 -3.43 -15.67 8.73
CA LEU A 118 -4.52 -15.45 7.77
C LEU A 118 -4.22 -16.03 6.37
N GLY A 119 -2.96 -15.98 5.93
CA GLY A 119 -2.57 -16.41 4.60
C GLY A 119 -2.45 -17.93 4.42
N ARG A 120 -2.74 -18.72 5.46
CA ARG A 120 -2.70 -20.19 5.39
C ARG A 120 -3.92 -20.76 4.72
N SER A 121 -5.10 -20.27 5.06
CA SER A 121 -6.40 -20.81 4.61
C SER A 121 -6.58 -20.76 3.10
N ASP A 122 -6.08 -19.71 2.43
CA ASP A 122 -6.14 -19.52 0.98
C ASP A 122 -4.80 -19.74 0.28
N ARG A 123 -3.78 -20.20 0.99
CA ARG A 123 -2.42 -20.46 0.48
C ARG A 123 -1.69 -19.22 -0.06
N SER A 124 -2.13 -18.02 0.31
CA SER A 124 -1.48 -16.76 -0.08
C SER A 124 -0.23 -16.44 0.75
N ARG A 125 0.05 -17.25 1.77
CA ARG A 125 1.24 -17.17 2.62
C ARG A 125 1.38 -15.80 3.30
N MET A 126 2.62 -15.36 3.60
CA MET A 126 2.86 -14.06 4.22
C MET A 126 2.50 -12.87 3.31
N TYR A 127 2.47 -13.04 1.97
CA TYR A 127 1.90 -12.02 1.10
C TYR A 127 0.45 -11.72 1.45
N GLY A 128 -0.39 -12.74 1.40
CA GLY A 128 -1.81 -12.59 1.74
C GLY A 128 -2.03 -12.19 3.18
N HIS A 129 -1.20 -12.71 4.09
CA HIS A 129 -1.25 -12.30 5.49
C HIS A 129 -1.09 -10.78 5.65
N GLY A 130 -0.06 -10.18 5.03
CA GLY A 130 0.16 -8.73 5.07
C GLY A 130 -0.96 -7.95 4.37
N ILE A 131 -1.41 -8.40 3.18
CA ILE A 131 -2.49 -7.75 2.43
C ILE A 131 -3.80 -7.76 3.22
N ILE A 132 -4.19 -8.91 3.78
CA ILE A 132 -5.42 -9.05 4.57
C ILE A 132 -5.32 -8.20 5.84
N SER A 133 -4.20 -8.26 6.55
CA SER A 133 -3.99 -7.47 7.78
C SER A 133 -4.03 -5.96 7.52
N LEU A 134 -3.41 -5.51 6.42
CA LEU A 134 -3.50 -4.10 6.00
C LEU A 134 -4.94 -3.72 5.71
N THR A 135 -5.67 -4.54 4.95
CA THR A 135 -7.08 -4.30 4.63
C THR A 135 -7.94 -4.20 5.89
N LEU A 136 -7.77 -5.13 6.84
CA LEU A 136 -8.50 -5.08 8.10
C LEU A 136 -8.21 -3.79 8.88
N ALA A 137 -6.94 -3.37 8.93
CA ALA A 137 -6.55 -2.13 9.61
C ALA A 137 -7.17 -0.88 8.98
N GLU A 138 -7.18 -0.81 7.64
CA GLU A 138 -7.77 0.31 6.89
C GLU A 138 -9.30 0.36 6.99
N MET A 139 -9.97 -0.79 7.26
CA MET A 139 -11.42 -0.87 7.40
C MET A 139 -11.92 -0.64 8.83
N ILE A 140 -11.04 -0.41 9.81
CA ILE A 140 -11.44 -0.05 11.19
C ILE A 140 -12.29 1.23 11.16
N GLY A 141 -13.46 1.17 11.79
CA GLY A 141 -14.43 2.27 11.78
C GLY A 141 -15.40 2.28 10.58
N HIS A 142 -15.22 1.37 9.62
CA HIS A 142 -16.08 1.24 8.43
C HIS A 142 -16.80 -0.11 8.35
N ALA A 143 -16.81 -0.89 9.42
CA ALA A 143 -17.56 -2.14 9.46
C ALA A 143 -19.07 -1.88 9.33
N PRO A 144 -19.83 -2.77 8.66
CA PRO A 144 -21.26 -2.59 8.47
C PRO A 144 -22.09 -2.80 9.75
N ASP A 145 -21.51 -3.44 10.76
CA ASP A 145 -22.14 -3.72 12.05
C ASP A 145 -21.10 -4.02 13.15
N ASP A 146 -21.53 -3.93 14.43
CA ASP A 146 -20.66 -4.12 15.60
C ASP A 146 -20.06 -5.54 15.68
N ALA A 147 -20.79 -6.56 15.26
CA ALA A 147 -20.31 -7.94 15.30
C ALA A 147 -19.14 -8.13 14.31
N THR A 148 -19.27 -7.57 13.12
CA THR A 148 -18.21 -7.55 12.09
C THR A 148 -16.99 -6.76 12.60
N ASP A 149 -17.18 -5.57 13.21
CA ASP A 149 -16.10 -4.77 13.78
C ASP A 149 -15.34 -5.52 14.87
N LYS A 150 -16.06 -6.11 15.83
CA LYS A 150 -15.45 -6.87 16.91
C LYS A 150 -14.61 -8.06 16.40
N ARG A 151 -15.14 -8.81 15.44
CA ARG A 151 -14.43 -9.95 14.85
C ARG A 151 -13.20 -9.50 14.05
N MET A 152 -13.35 -8.44 13.25
CA MET A 152 -12.28 -7.84 12.48
C MET A 152 -11.10 -7.40 13.37
N ARG A 153 -11.39 -6.72 14.50
CA ARG A 153 -10.37 -6.31 15.48
C ARG A 153 -9.65 -7.50 16.09
N GLY A 154 -10.39 -8.55 16.46
CA GLY A 154 -9.79 -9.77 17.00
C GLY A 154 -8.86 -10.47 16.00
N MET A 155 -9.27 -10.55 14.73
CA MET A 155 -8.45 -11.13 13.66
C MET A 155 -7.18 -10.30 13.42
N LEU A 156 -7.30 -8.97 13.38
CA LEU A 156 -6.17 -8.08 13.18
C LEU A 156 -5.16 -8.15 14.35
N ASP A 157 -5.64 -8.21 15.59
CA ASP A 157 -4.78 -8.37 16.76
C ASP A 157 -3.94 -9.67 16.68
N GLY A 158 -4.59 -10.78 16.34
CA GLY A 158 -3.90 -12.07 16.13
C GLY A 158 -2.89 -12.00 14.99
N ALA A 159 -3.26 -11.36 13.88
CA ALA A 159 -2.39 -11.21 12.72
C ALA A 159 -1.15 -10.36 13.01
N ILE A 160 -1.30 -9.24 13.72
CA ILE A 160 -0.18 -8.39 14.14
C ILE A 160 0.77 -9.16 15.05
N LYS A 161 0.25 -9.93 16.02
CA LYS A 161 1.07 -10.77 16.88
C LYS A 161 1.90 -11.79 16.08
N LEU A 162 1.35 -12.35 14.99
CA LEU A 162 2.11 -13.22 14.11
C LEU A 162 3.20 -12.47 13.36
N ILE A 163 2.88 -11.30 12.78
CA ILE A 163 3.87 -10.47 12.07
C ILE A 163 5.05 -10.16 13.00
N LEU A 164 4.78 -9.75 14.23
CA LEU A 164 5.81 -9.44 15.22
C LEU A 164 6.67 -10.67 15.58
N ARG A 165 6.05 -11.84 15.83
CA ARG A 165 6.79 -13.08 16.11
C ARG A 165 7.64 -13.52 14.91
N SER A 166 7.12 -13.41 13.70
CA SER A 166 7.84 -13.78 12.47
C SER A 166 9.06 -12.89 12.22
N GLN A 167 9.03 -11.63 12.64
CA GLN A 167 10.19 -10.74 12.59
C GLN A 167 11.32 -11.20 13.49
N GLN A 168 10.98 -11.78 14.64
CA GLN A 168 11.93 -12.22 15.68
C GLN A 168 12.58 -13.58 15.38
N VAL A 169 12.18 -14.27 14.34
CA VAL A 169 12.88 -15.50 13.89
C VAL A 169 14.35 -15.18 13.64
N SER A 170 15.22 -16.06 14.10
CA SER A 170 16.67 -15.88 13.93
C SER A 170 17.05 -15.79 12.47
N LYS A 171 17.69 -14.71 12.06
CA LYS A 171 18.10 -14.38 10.70
C LYS A 171 19.55 -13.86 10.69
N SER A 172 20.18 -13.91 9.52
CA SER A 172 21.45 -13.20 9.33
C SER A 172 21.24 -11.67 9.50
N GLU A 173 22.30 -10.93 9.75
CA GLU A 173 22.26 -9.46 9.86
C GLU A 173 21.60 -8.82 8.63
N ALA A 174 21.92 -9.30 7.43
CA ALA A 174 21.32 -8.84 6.19
C ALA A 174 19.80 -8.97 6.18
N ASN A 175 19.26 -10.06 6.71
CA ASN A 175 17.84 -10.41 6.68
C ASN A 175 17.06 -9.97 7.93
N SER A 176 17.76 -9.51 8.97
CA SER A 176 17.14 -9.10 10.24
C SER A 176 16.13 -7.96 10.02
N GLY A 177 14.98 -8.04 10.67
CA GLY A 177 13.91 -7.04 10.59
C GLY A 177 12.95 -7.19 9.42
N GLY A 178 13.26 -8.02 8.42
CA GLY A 178 12.39 -8.31 7.29
C GLY A 178 11.60 -9.62 7.43
N TRP A 179 10.82 -9.95 6.39
CA TRP A 179 9.99 -11.16 6.29
C TRP A 179 10.15 -11.84 4.93
N ARG A 180 9.77 -13.11 4.87
CA ARG A 180 9.69 -13.89 3.65
C ARG A 180 8.32 -14.60 3.56
N TYR A 181 8.23 -15.64 2.73
CA TYR A 181 6.95 -16.26 2.37
C TYR A 181 6.26 -17.02 3.50
N GLU A 182 7.02 -17.54 4.48
CA GLU A 182 6.46 -18.29 5.62
C GLU A 182 6.81 -17.61 6.94
N PRO A 183 5.97 -17.76 7.99
CA PRO A 183 6.23 -17.14 9.30
C PRO A 183 7.56 -17.49 9.92
N GLN A 184 8.10 -18.69 9.65
CA GLN A 184 9.35 -19.19 10.22
C GLN A 184 10.55 -19.00 9.28
N SER A 185 10.42 -18.27 8.17
CA SER A 185 11.52 -18.04 7.23
C SER A 185 12.72 -17.37 7.92
N SER A 186 13.91 -17.92 7.68
CA SER A 186 15.20 -17.40 8.19
C SER A 186 15.87 -16.40 7.25
N ASP A 187 15.23 -16.10 6.13
CA ASP A 187 15.61 -15.07 5.14
C ASP A 187 14.50 -14.04 4.98
N SER A 188 14.73 -13.02 4.15
CA SER A 188 13.80 -11.91 3.95
C SER A 188 13.92 -11.35 2.54
N ASP A 189 12.82 -10.84 1.99
CA ASP A 189 12.82 -10.04 0.76
C ASP A 189 11.96 -8.79 0.90
N ILE A 190 12.26 -7.78 0.07
CA ILE A 190 11.60 -6.48 0.16
C ILE A 190 10.12 -6.60 -0.18
N SER A 191 9.73 -7.47 -1.11
CA SER A 191 8.38 -7.54 -1.64
C SER A 191 7.35 -8.08 -0.63
N VAL A 192 7.76 -9.00 0.25
CA VAL A 192 6.95 -9.46 1.38
C VAL A 192 7.03 -8.47 2.54
N SER A 193 8.26 -7.96 2.82
CA SER A 193 8.49 -7.08 3.97
C SER A 193 7.71 -5.78 3.91
N VAL A 194 7.51 -5.19 2.72
CA VAL A 194 6.74 -3.95 2.58
C VAL A 194 5.28 -4.13 2.99
N TRP A 195 4.63 -5.25 2.69
CA TRP A 195 3.27 -5.53 3.11
C TRP A 195 3.13 -5.65 4.62
N GLN A 196 4.09 -6.34 5.27
CA GLN A 196 4.10 -6.47 6.73
C GLN A 196 4.32 -5.11 7.41
N LEU A 197 5.28 -4.32 6.90
CA LEU A 197 5.55 -2.99 7.43
C LEU A 197 4.36 -2.05 7.28
N MET A 198 3.72 -2.03 6.10
CA MET A 198 2.50 -1.23 5.88
C MET A 198 1.36 -1.68 6.79
N SER A 199 1.19 -2.99 6.98
CA SER A 199 0.20 -3.56 7.90
C SER A 199 0.45 -3.11 9.35
N LEU A 200 1.70 -3.17 9.84
CA LEU A 200 2.06 -2.68 11.18
C LEU A 200 1.81 -1.17 11.32
N ARG A 201 2.10 -0.39 10.28
CA ARG A 201 1.85 1.07 10.31
C ARG A 201 0.35 1.37 10.33
N ALA A 202 -0.45 0.74 9.47
CA ALA A 202 -1.90 0.90 9.45
C ALA A 202 -2.53 0.48 10.78
N ALA A 203 -2.12 -0.65 11.33
CA ALA A 203 -2.59 -1.13 12.63
C ALA A 203 -2.26 -0.16 13.76
N LYS A 204 -1.05 0.40 13.77
CA LYS A 204 -0.67 1.44 14.75
C LYS A 204 -1.54 2.70 14.61
N ASN A 205 -1.82 3.13 13.40
CA ASN A 205 -2.72 4.26 13.13
C ASN A 205 -4.16 3.96 13.60
N ALA A 206 -4.61 2.70 13.49
CA ALA A 206 -5.91 2.22 13.97
C ALA A 206 -5.96 1.97 15.49
N GLY A 207 -4.89 2.29 16.23
CA GLY A 207 -4.83 2.22 17.70
C GLY A 207 -4.42 0.86 18.27
N PHE A 208 -3.87 -0.04 17.45
CA PHE A 208 -3.34 -1.32 17.94
C PHE A 208 -1.94 -1.15 18.53
N ASP A 209 -1.60 -2.02 19.49
CA ASP A 209 -0.29 -2.02 20.12
C ASP A 209 0.77 -2.61 19.18
N VAL A 210 1.50 -1.73 18.52
CA VAL A 210 2.63 -2.07 17.64
C VAL A 210 3.89 -1.42 18.21
N PRO A 211 4.85 -2.23 18.68
CA PRO A 211 6.11 -1.74 19.21
C PRO A 211 6.86 -0.89 18.18
N LYS A 212 7.40 0.24 18.66
CA LYS A 212 8.20 1.12 17.79
C LYS A 212 9.39 0.36 17.18
N ASP A 213 10.06 -0.47 17.96
CA ASP A 213 11.24 -1.23 17.54
C ASP A 213 10.92 -2.18 16.36
N ALA A 214 9.71 -2.74 16.29
CA ALA A 214 9.32 -3.59 15.17
C ALA A 214 9.27 -2.79 13.85
N ILE A 215 8.76 -1.56 13.90
CA ILE A 215 8.76 -0.66 12.74
C ILE A 215 10.18 -0.22 12.40
N ASP A 216 10.99 0.16 13.40
CA ASP A 216 12.37 0.61 13.20
C ASP A 216 13.24 -0.49 12.58
N ASN A 217 13.09 -1.74 13.04
CA ASN A 217 13.79 -2.90 12.49
C ASN A 217 13.40 -3.16 11.03
N ALA A 218 12.11 -3.04 10.70
CA ALA A 218 11.64 -3.19 9.32
C ALA A 218 12.18 -2.07 8.42
N VAL A 219 12.16 -0.83 8.90
CA VAL A 219 12.77 0.32 8.19
C VAL A 219 14.27 0.07 7.94
N ALA A 220 15.00 -0.41 8.96
CA ALA A 220 16.42 -0.73 8.81
C ALA A 220 16.65 -1.82 7.75
N TYR A 221 15.78 -2.86 7.71
CA TYR A 221 15.82 -3.89 6.67
C TYR A 221 15.59 -3.28 5.26
N ILE A 222 14.55 -2.47 5.08
CA ILE A 222 14.27 -1.81 3.80
C ILE A 222 15.44 -0.95 3.35
N LYS A 223 16.05 -0.16 4.25
CA LYS A 223 17.22 0.66 3.95
C LYS A 223 18.44 -0.16 3.51
N ARG A 224 18.66 -1.37 4.05
CA ARG A 224 19.73 -2.26 3.59
C ARG A 224 19.54 -2.74 2.15
N SER A 225 18.31 -2.78 1.66
CA SER A 225 18.00 -3.12 0.26
C SER A 225 18.25 -1.96 -0.71
N TYR A 226 18.56 -0.74 -0.23
CA TYR A 226 18.89 0.40 -1.07
C TYR A 226 20.30 0.32 -1.58
N GLN A 227 20.47 0.20 -2.91
CA GLN A 227 21.73 -0.10 -3.57
C GLN A 227 22.39 1.18 -4.09
N VAL A 228 23.17 1.82 -3.25
CA VAL A 228 23.98 2.99 -3.57
C VAL A 228 25.39 2.82 -3.05
N GLU A 229 26.39 3.29 -3.80
CA GLU A 229 27.73 3.43 -3.25
C GLU A 229 27.73 4.48 -2.13
N ARG A 230 28.48 4.17 -1.07
CA ARG A 230 28.59 5.06 0.10
C ARG A 230 30.03 5.54 0.26
N ASP A 231 30.18 6.75 0.80
CA ASP A 231 31.48 7.28 1.21
C ASP A 231 31.97 6.65 2.53
N ALA A 232 33.14 7.06 3.01
CA ALA A 232 33.72 6.58 4.26
C ALA A 232 32.88 6.93 5.51
N ASN A 233 31.97 7.91 5.40
CA ASN A 233 31.05 8.33 6.46
C ASN A 233 29.68 7.65 6.32
N GLY A 234 29.48 6.75 5.34
CA GLY A 234 28.26 6.05 5.08
C GLY A 234 27.19 6.82 4.28
N ASN A 235 27.51 8.01 3.76
CA ASN A 235 26.56 8.79 2.97
C ASN A 235 26.49 8.28 1.52
N PRO A 236 25.28 8.30 0.89
CA PRO A 236 25.16 7.97 -0.52
C PRO A 236 26.02 8.87 -1.41
N LYS A 237 26.80 8.27 -2.30
CA LYS A 237 27.60 9.00 -3.33
C LYS A 237 26.75 9.48 -4.51
N SER A 238 25.51 9.05 -4.62
CA SER A 238 24.58 9.41 -5.70
C SER A 238 23.23 9.80 -5.14
N ASP A 239 22.61 10.81 -5.74
CA ASP A 239 21.23 11.23 -5.49
C ASP A 239 20.19 10.39 -6.27
N LYS A 240 20.63 9.30 -6.93
CA LYS A 240 19.80 8.39 -7.72
C LYS A 240 20.25 6.97 -7.48
N ALA A 241 19.42 6.19 -6.80
CA ALA A 241 19.65 4.77 -6.63
C ALA A 241 18.34 4.01 -6.43
N ALA A 242 18.39 2.71 -6.57
CA ALA A 242 17.24 1.84 -6.59
C ALA A 242 17.31 0.82 -5.46
N PHE A 243 16.17 0.27 -5.08
CA PHE A 243 16.11 -0.85 -4.16
C PHE A 243 16.25 -2.17 -4.91
N SER A 244 16.98 -3.10 -4.30
CA SER A 244 17.07 -4.49 -4.76
C SER A 244 16.07 -5.39 -4.05
N TYR A 245 15.86 -6.57 -4.62
CA TYR A 245 14.97 -7.57 -4.05
C TYR A 245 15.43 -8.09 -2.67
N GLU A 246 16.74 -8.22 -2.50
CA GLU A 246 17.39 -8.62 -1.25
C GLU A 246 18.52 -7.64 -0.90
N PRO A 247 18.88 -7.48 0.38
CA PRO A 247 19.98 -6.62 0.79
C PRO A 247 21.32 -7.07 0.21
N TYR A 248 22.19 -6.11 -0.03
CA TYR A 248 23.58 -6.30 -0.52
C TYR A 248 23.73 -7.02 -1.86
N GLY A 249 22.66 -7.16 -2.62
CA GLY A 249 22.69 -7.79 -3.92
C GLY A 249 21.30 -7.96 -4.53
N GLY A 250 21.25 -8.63 -5.65
CA GLY A 250 20.00 -8.88 -6.32
C GLY A 250 19.63 -7.84 -7.37
N ARG A 251 18.54 -8.13 -8.07
CA ARG A 251 18.06 -7.29 -9.17
C ARG A 251 17.35 -6.04 -8.64
N LYS A 252 17.80 -4.90 -9.09
CA LYS A 252 17.08 -3.63 -8.96
C LYS A 252 15.96 -3.59 -9.98
N THR A 253 14.75 -3.28 -9.56
CA THR A 253 13.61 -3.20 -10.46
C THR A 253 12.78 -1.95 -10.19
N PHE A 254 11.95 -1.57 -11.13
CA PHE A 254 10.94 -0.52 -10.94
C PHE A 254 10.07 -0.85 -9.72
N SER A 255 9.52 -2.07 -9.65
CA SER A 255 8.59 -2.47 -8.60
C SER A 255 9.20 -2.47 -7.19
N THR A 256 10.42 -3.02 -7.02
CA THR A 256 11.11 -3.00 -5.71
C THR A 256 11.48 -1.59 -5.28
N THR A 257 11.86 -0.74 -6.23
CA THR A 257 12.22 0.66 -5.95
C THR A 257 11.01 1.48 -5.53
N ALA A 258 9.88 1.33 -6.22
CA ALA A 258 8.63 1.99 -5.85
C ALA A 258 8.11 1.51 -4.48
N ALA A 259 8.19 0.20 -4.19
CA ALA A 259 7.78 -0.37 -2.91
C ALA A 259 8.63 0.14 -1.74
N GLY A 260 9.96 0.19 -1.90
CA GLY A 260 10.86 0.75 -0.89
C GLY A 260 10.59 2.23 -0.63
N LEU A 261 10.38 3.02 -1.70
CA LEU A 261 10.03 4.44 -1.60
C LEU A 261 8.80 4.67 -0.71
N LEU A 262 7.67 4.06 -1.07
CA LEU A 262 6.42 4.25 -0.33
C LEU A 262 6.53 3.76 1.12
N SER A 263 7.16 2.61 1.33
CA SER A 263 7.28 2.01 2.67
C SER A 263 8.04 2.89 3.66
N LEU A 264 9.09 3.58 3.21
CA LEU A 264 9.81 4.53 4.06
C LEU A 264 8.98 5.81 4.32
N GLN A 265 8.23 6.29 3.33
CA GLN A 265 7.39 7.48 3.48
C GLN A 265 6.22 7.25 4.44
N VAL A 266 5.53 6.10 4.40
CA VAL A 266 4.45 5.79 5.37
C VAL A 266 4.99 5.63 6.80
N CYS A 267 6.30 5.47 6.96
CA CYS A 267 6.99 5.53 8.25
C CYS A 267 7.48 6.94 8.63
N GLY A 268 7.13 7.98 7.85
CA GLY A 268 7.49 9.36 8.13
C GLY A 268 8.88 9.79 7.66
N LEU A 269 9.57 8.97 6.87
CA LEU A 269 10.95 9.23 6.45
C LEU A 269 11.02 9.98 5.10
N TYR A 270 10.27 11.08 4.97
CA TYR A 270 10.12 11.82 3.70
C TYR A 270 11.42 12.35 3.11
N ASP A 271 12.37 12.76 3.95
CA ASP A 271 13.63 13.40 3.54
C ASP A 271 14.85 12.48 3.68
N ALA A 272 14.63 11.19 3.96
CA ALA A 272 15.71 10.23 4.02
C ALA A 272 16.41 10.12 2.65
N PRO A 273 17.76 9.99 2.61
CA PRO A 273 18.51 9.87 1.34
C PRO A 273 18.00 8.74 0.44
N GLU A 274 17.53 7.63 1.03
CA GLU A 274 16.95 6.51 0.31
C GLU A 274 15.63 6.89 -0.39
N VAL A 275 14.81 7.73 0.23
CA VAL A 275 13.55 8.24 -0.33
C VAL A 275 13.84 9.23 -1.46
N VAL A 276 14.72 10.20 -1.22
CA VAL A 276 15.11 11.18 -2.24
C VAL A 276 15.72 10.49 -3.45
N GLY A 277 16.68 9.60 -3.23
CA GLY A 277 17.41 8.91 -4.29
C GLY A 277 16.54 7.96 -5.11
N SER A 278 15.64 7.21 -4.48
CA SER A 278 14.71 6.32 -5.18
C SER A 278 13.67 7.10 -5.98
N ALA A 279 13.14 8.20 -5.46
CA ALA A 279 12.23 9.06 -6.21
C ALA A 279 12.91 9.68 -7.45
N ASN A 280 14.15 10.15 -7.33
CA ASN A 280 14.94 10.67 -8.44
C ASN A 280 15.27 9.59 -9.48
N TRP A 281 15.50 8.35 -9.02
CA TRP A 281 15.69 7.21 -9.92
C TRP A 281 14.40 6.90 -10.71
N LEU A 282 13.24 6.86 -10.04
CA LEU A 282 11.93 6.59 -10.63
C LEU A 282 11.49 7.66 -11.63
N LEU A 283 11.91 8.92 -11.46
CA LEU A 283 11.69 9.96 -12.48
C LEU A 283 12.38 9.63 -13.81
N LYS A 284 13.52 8.93 -13.78
CA LYS A 284 14.30 8.56 -14.96
C LYS A 284 13.97 7.18 -15.49
N SER A 285 13.30 6.36 -14.68
CA SER A 285 12.89 4.99 -14.99
C SER A 285 11.36 4.91 -14.88
N PRO A 286 10.61 5.43 -15.86
CA PRO A 286 9.16 5.44 -15.83
C PRO A 286 8.59 4.02 -15.89
N PRO A 287 7.38 3.81 -15.36
CA PRO A 287 6.69 2.52 -15.49
C PRO A 287 6.43 2.16 -16.95
N GLU A 288 6.58 0.89 -17.29
CA GLU A 288 6.23 0.33 -18.59
C GLU A 288 5.24 -0.81 -18.42
N ILE A 289 4.14 -0.81 -19.16
CA ILE A 289 3.02 -1.78 -19.02
C ILE A 289 3.47 -3.25 -19.21
N ASN A 290 4.58 -3.46 -19.90
CA ASN A 290 5.14 -4.78 -20.16
C ASN A 290 6.25 -5.17 -19.17
N GLU A 291 6.52 -4.37 -18.14
CA GLU A 291 7.46 -4.77 -17.09
C GLU A 291 6.93 -5.93 -16.26
N PRO A 292 7.81 -6.82 -15.77
CA PRO A 292 7.42 -7.78 -14.75
C PRO A 292 6.90 -7.06 -13.50
N TRP A 293 5.78 -7.50 -12.96
CA TRP A 293 5.16 -6.93 -11.78
C TRP A 293 4.77 -5.45 -11.95
N PHE A 294 4.27 -5.09 -13.16
CA PHE A 294 3.87 -3.72 -13.49
C PHE A 294 2.79 -3.18 -12.55
N PHE A 295 1.68 -3.89 -12.33
CA PHE A 295 0.58 -3.39 -11.50
C PHE A 295 1.00 -3.25 -10.04
N TYR A 296 1.78 -4.21 -9.54
CA TYR A 296 2.39 -4.12 -8.21
C TYR A 296 3.27 -2.86 -8.08
N GLY A 297 4.19 -2.66 -9.02
CA GLY A 297 5.08 -1.50 -9.03
C GLY A 297 4.35 -0.18 -9.25
N CYS A 298 3.34 -0.15 -10.14
CA CYS A 298 2.57 1.04 -10.47
C CYS A 298 1.78 1.57 -9.26
N TYR A 299 1.19 0.69 -8.45
CA TYR A 299 0.54 1.05 -7.21
C TYR A 299 1.48 1.78 -6.24
N TYR A 300 2.65 1.21 -5.95
CA TYR A 300 3.63 1.85 -5.08
C TYR A 300 4.20 3.14 -5.67
N TYR A 301 4.44 3.15 -6.99
CA TYR A 301 4.92 4.30 -7.71
C TYR A 301 3.96 5.48 -7.63
N ALA A 302 2.69 5.25 -7.92
CA ALA A 302 1.67 6.31 -7.88
C ALA A 302 1.57 6.93 -6.48
N GLN A 303 1.45 6.11 -5.44
CA GLN A 303 1.32 6.56 -4.07
C GLN A 303 2.62 7.22 -3.54
N GLY A 304 3.79 6.60 -3.76
CA GLY A 304 5.06 7.09 -3.26
C GLY A 304 5.49 8.40 -3.92
N MET A 305 5.35 8.51 -5.23
CA MET A 305 5.69 9.73 -5.96
C MET A 305 4.71 10.88 -5.66
N TYR A 306 3.42 10.55 -5.44
CA TYR A 306 2.45 11.53 -4.98
C TYR A 306 2.83 12.11 -3.61
N GLN A 307 3.19 11.27 -2.65
CA GLN A 307 3.65 11.71 -1.33
C GLN A 307 4.95 12.52 -1.39
N ARG A 308 5.79 12.31 -2.41
CA ARG A 308 6.98 13.12 -2.63
C ARG A 308 6.64 14.57 -3.00
N GLY A 309 5.54 14.79 -3.72
CA GLY A 309 5.07 16.10 -4.14
C GLY A 309 5.83 16.69 -5.33
N GLY A 310 5.48 17.94 -5.69
CA GLY A 310 6.15 18.69 -6.75
C GLY A 310 6.17 17.97 -8.09
N ASP A 311 7.30 18.08 -8.82
CA ASP A 311 7.49 17.46 -10.15
C ASP A 311 7.40 15.94 -10.11
N HIS A 312 7.76 15.30 -8.97
CA HIS A 312 7.63 13.86 -8.81
C HIS A 312 6.17 13.44 -8.87
N ALA A 313 5.30 14.11 -8.13
CA ALA A 313 3.87 13.83 -8.12
C ALA A 313 3.23 14.11 -9.48
N ALA A 314 3.50 15.27 -10.07
CA ALA A 314 2.94 15.68 -11.35
C ALA A 314 3.31 14.71 -12.48
N THR A 315 4.61 14.33 -12.56
CA THR A 315 5.11 13.40 -13.57
C THR A 315 4.54 12.00 -13.38
N ALA A 316 4.53 11.50 -12.14
CA ALA A 316 4.02 10.15 -11.86
C ALA A 316 2.53 10.05 -12.15
N ARG A 317 1.74 11.05 -11.76
CA ARG A 317 0.32 11.14 -12.07
C ARG A 317 0.08 11.06 -13.57
N GLN A 318 0.70 11.96 -14.35
CA GLN A 318 0.51 11.99 -15.80
C GLN A 318 0.81 10.64 -16.45
N ARG A 319 1.94 10.00 -16.05
CA ARG A 319 2.36 8.70 -16.60
C ARG A 319 1.40 7.57 -16.21
N THR A 320 1.03 7.50 -14.93
CA THR A 320 0.11 6.49 -14.41
C THR A 320 -1.25 6.58 -15.09
N GLU A 321 -1.83 7.78 -15.18
CA GLU A 321 -3.11 8.01 -15.83
C GLU A 321 -3.04 7.63 -17.32
N GLN A 322 -2.01 8.09 -18.04
CA GLN A 322 -1.85 7.81 -19.46
C GLN A 322 -1.76 6.31 -19.75
N ILE A 323 -0.93 5.58 -18.97
CA ILE A 323 -0.72 4.14 -19.19
C ILE A 323 -1.97 3.36 -18.79
N LEU A 324 -2.55 3.63 -17.63
CA LEU A 324 -3.69 2.85 -17.14
C LEU A 324 -4.96 3.12 -17.97
N VAL A 325 -5.27 4.38 -18.27
CA VAL A 325 -6.44 4.69 -19.12
C VAL A 325 -6.27 4.09 -20.52
N GLY A 326 -5.08 4.16 -21.11
CA GLY A 326 -4.80 3.59 -22.42
C GLY A 326 -4.78 2.06 -22.48
N ALA A 327 -4.57 1.40 -21.33
CA ALA A 327 -4.48 -0.07 -21.24
C ALA A 327 -5.75 -0.75 -20.72
N GLN A 328 -6.77 0.03 -20.31
CA GLN A 328 -8.03 -0.52 -19.82
C GLN A 328 -8.79 -1.26 -20.91
N SER A 329 -9.36 -2.43 -20.60
CA SER A 329 -10.19 -3.18 -21.51
C SER A 329 -11.55 -2.49 -21.75
N ALA A 330 -12.28 -2.90 -22.76
CA ALA A 330 -13.64 -2.41 -23.02
C ALA A 330 -14.60 -2.72 -21.86
N GLU A 331 -14.39 -3.85 -21.17
CA GLU A 331 -15.16 -4.31 -20.01
C GLU A 331 -14.84 -3.51 -18.73
N GLY A 332 -13.74 -2.75 -18.71
CA GLY A 332 -13.36 -1.88 -17.59
C GLY A 332 -12.27 -2.45 -16.67
N ASN A 333 -11.73 -3.62 -16.95
CA ASN A 333 -10.67 -4.24 -16.19
C ASN A 333 -9.28 -4.06 -16.83
N TRP A 334 -8.25 -4.54 -16.13
CA TRP A 334 -6.87 -4.69 -16.61
C TRP A 334 -6.40 -6.12 -16.49
N PHE A 335 -5.41 -6.45 -17.30
CA PHE A 335 -4.72 -7.75 -17.30
C PHE A 335 -3.23 -7.56 -17.15
N PRO A 336 -2.54 -8.34 -16.29
CA PRO A 336 -1.09 -8.39 -16.29
C PRO A 336 -0.59 -8.99 -17.61
N ARG A 337 0.37 -8.33 -18.25
CA ARG A 337 0.82 -8.70 -19.60
C ARG A 337 2.08 -9.55 -19.61
N ASN A 338 2.89 -9.51 -18.55
CA ASN A 338 4.20 -10.12 -18.56
C ASN A 338 4.53 -10.88 -17.26
N GLY A 339 5.47 -11.80 -17.35
CA GLY A 339 6.06 -12.52 -16.24
C GLY A 339 5.05 -13.35 -15.43
N ASN A 340 5.41 -13.64 -14.20
CA ASN A 340 4.59 -14.39 -13.26
C ASN A 340 3.34 -13.62 -12.80
N GLU A 341 3.29 -12.32 -13.00
CA GLU A 341 2.15 -11.48 -12.65
C GLU A 341 0.89 -11.88 -13.44
N LYS A 342 1.06 -12.47 -14.64
CA LYS A 342 -0.06 -13.03 -15.43
C LYS A 342 -0.95 -13.98 -14.65
N SER A 343 -0.37 -14.78 -13.77
CA SER A 343 -1.11 -15.76 -12.97
C SER A 343 -1.94 -15.12 -11.85
N ALA A 344 -1.69 -13.85 -11.51
CA ALA A 344 -2.45 -13.15 -10.49
C ALA A 344 -3.85 -12.70 -10.96
N GLY A 345 -4.06 -12.57 -12.28
CA GLY A 345 -5.38 -12.37 -12.89
C GLY A 345 -5.85 -10.92 -12.92
N SER A 346 -7.09 -10.76 -13.40
CA SER A 346 -7.68 -9.44 -13.64
C SER A 346 -8.16 -8.74 -12.38
N VAL A 347 -8.67 -9.47 -11.40
CA VAL A 347 -9.08 -8.88 -10.11
C VAL A 347 -7.89 -8.22 -9.43
N TYR A 348 -6.73 -8.89 -9.40
CA TYR A 348 -5.48 -8.32 -8.91
C TYR A 348 -5.09 -7.03 -9.65
N ALA A 349 -5.00 -7.10 -10.97
CA ALA A 349 -4.56 -5.96 -11.78
C ALA A 349 -5.54 -4.78 -11.68
N THR A 350 -6.84 -5.04 -11.67
CA THR A 350 -7.88 -4.00 -11.58
C THR A 350 -7.88 -3.33 -10.20
N SER A 351 -7.69 -4.11 -9.13
CA SER A 351 -7.60 -3.58 -7.77
C SER A 351 -6.39 -2.65 -7.60
N LEU A 352 -5.22 -3.07 -8.08
CA LEU A 352 -3.99 -2.26 -8.01
C LEU A 352 -4.05 -1.05 -8.94
N ALA A 353 -4.72 -1.15 -10.11
CA ALA A 353 -4.96 -0.01 -10.99
C ALA A 353 -5.88 1.02 -10.33
N LEU A 354 -6.94 0.61 -9.64
CA LEU A 354 -7.79 1.52 -8.84
C LEU A 354 -6.99 2.22 -7.75
N LEU A 355 -6.19 1.48 -6.97
CA LEU A 355 -5.29 2.04 -5.95
C LEU A 355 -4.27 3.03 -6.56
N SER A 356 -3.84 2.80 -7.80
CA SER A 356 -2.93 3.70 -8.52
C SER A 356 -3.63 4.97 -9.01
N LEU A 357 -4.90 4.89 -9.41
CA LEU A 357 -5.68 6.02 -9.92
C LEU A 357 -6.37 6.83 -8.80
N SER A 358 -6.41 6.28 -7.57
CA SER A 358 -7.08 6.89 -6.42
C SER A 358 -6.26 7.95 -5.68
N ILE A 359 -5.05 8.27 -6.14
CA ILE A 359 -4.13 9.20 -5.48
C ILE A 359 -4.71 10.59 -5.17
N HIS A 360 -5.81 10.94 -5.81
CA HIS A 360 -6.51 12.21 -5.59
C HIS A 360 -7.53 12.15 -4.45
N HIS A 361 -7.92 10.96 -4.01
CA HIS A 361 -9.05 10.79 -3.09
C HIS A 361 -8.64 10.69 -1.63
N HIS A 362 -7.46 10.14 -1.32
CA HIS A 362 -6.93 9.97 0.05
C HIS A 362 -7.91 9.33 1.05
N PHE A 363 -8.77 8.42 0.59
CA PHE A 363 -9.74 7.77 1.46
C PHE A 363 -9.09 6.76 2.42
N LEU A 364 -7.97 6.13 2.03
CA LEU A 364 -7.29 5.17 2.89
C LEU A 364 -6.34 5.88 3.87
N PRO A 365 -6.51 5.65 5.19
CA PRO A 365 -5.71 6.30 6.25
C PRO A 365 -4.20 6.14 6.11
N ILE A 366 -3.71 4.99 5.62
CA ILE A 366 -2.27 4.72 5.47
C ILE A 366 -1.56 5.74 4.55
N TYR A 367 -2.27 6.41 3.64
CA TYR A 367 -1.71 7.38 2.69
C TYR A 367 -1.91 8.83 3.11
N GLN A 368 -2.63 9.07 4.20
CA GLN A 368 -2.79 10.42 4.77
C GLN A 368 -1.51 10.84 5.48
N LYS A 369 -1.07 12.09 5.23
CA LYS A 369 0.11 12.70 5.86
C LYS A 369 -0.22 13.29 7.22
#